data_c1325301a4035dcde82e9ce8259d4273
#
_entry.id   c1325301a4035dcde82e9ce8259d4273
#
_cell.length_a   1.000
_cell.length_b   1.000
_cell.length_c   1.000
_cell.angle_alpha   90.00
_cell.angle_beta   90.00
_cell.angle_gamma   90.00
#
_symmetry.space_group_name_H-M   'P 1'
#
loop_
_entity.id
_entity.type
_entity.pdbx_description
1 polymer ?
#
loop_
_entity_poly.entity_id
_entity_poly.type
_entity_poly.pdbx_seq_one_letter_code
_entity_poly.pdbx_strand_id
1 'polypeptide(L)'
;YHMKTLIVVDMQNDFIDGSLGTREAQDIVPTVAAKIREYQEAGDQIIFTRDTHGKDYLETPEGKKLPVEHCIKGTKGWMIADGLEVDGAEYIDKPNFGWSHWNEWTFDEIEMVGLCTDICVVSNALILKAEFPEVKITVDASCCAGVTPESHEAALLTMKMCQIDVIHE
;
A
#
# COMPACT_ATOMS: atom_id res chain seq x y z
N TYR A 1 -19.80 -1.21 18.04
CA TYR A 1 -18.62 -1.96 17.66
C TYR A 1 -17.67 -1.10 16.84
N HIS A 2 -16.41 -1.05 17.25
CA HIS A 2 -15.35 -0.28 16.57
C HIS A 2 -14.50 -1.22 15.73
N MET A 3 -14.51 -1.05 14.43
CA MET A 3 -13.74 -1.89 13.51
C MET A 3 -12.51 -1.15 13.00
N LYS A 4 -11.34 -1.76 13.15
CA LYS A 4 -10.13 -1.28 12.51
C LYS A 4 -10.04 -1.87 11.10
N THR A 5 -9.46 -1.12 10.20
CA THR A 5 -9.18 -1.58 8.83
C THR A 5 -7.70 -1.47 8.54
N LEU A 6 -7.10 -2.58 8.13
CA LEU A 6 -5.73 -2.59 7.61
C LEU A 6 -5.79 -2.48 6.10
N ILE A 7 -5.12 -1.48 5.55
CA ILE A 7 -4.95 -1.33 4.11
C ILE A 7 -3.52 -1.75 3.78
N VAL A 8 -3.39 -2.86 3.07
CA VAL A 8 -2.11 -3.41 2.62
C VAL A 8 -1.88 -2.93 1.19
N VAL A 9 -0.97 -1.98 1.05
CA VAL A 9 -0.76 -1.26 -0.21
C VAL A 9 0.26 -1.97 -1.07
N ASP A 10 -0.19 -2.46 -2.23
CA ASP A 10 0.65 -2.93 -3.33
C ASP A 10 1.77 -3.91 -2.95
N MET A 11 1.49 -4.85 -2.07
CA MET A 11 2.46 -5.90 -1.72
C MET A 11 2.51 -6.98 -2.81
N GLN A 12 2.87 -6.55 -4.00
CA GLN A 12 2.91 -7.34 -5.23
C GLN A 12 4.34 -7.76 -5.57
N ASN A 13 4.47 -8.89 -6.26
CA ASN A 13 5.79 -9.46 -6.56
C ASN A 13 6.72 -8.49 -7.28
N ASP A 14 6.22 -7.72 -8.26
CA ASP A 14 7.08 -6.79 -9.01
C ASP A 14 7.72 -5.71 -8.15
N PHE A 15 7.07 -5.30 -7.05
CA PHE A 15 7.61 -4.31 -6.13
C PHE A 15 8.49 -4.93 -5.04
N ILE A 16 8.49 -6.24 -4.91
CA ILE A 16 9.24 -6.95 -3.85
C ILE A 16 10.53 -7.53 -4.43
N ASP A 17 10.43 -8.47 -5.35
CA ASP A 17 11.59 -9.13 -5.95
C ASP A 17 11.53 -9.16 -7.49
N GLY A 18 10.54 -8.51 -8.10
CA GLY A 18 10.39 -8.43 -9.55
C GLY A 18 11.07 -7.21 -10.15
N SER A 19 10.48 -6.68 -11.23
CA SER A 19 11.10 -5.65 -12.06
C SER A 19 11.42 -4.34 -11.32
N LEU A 20 10.66 -4.01 -10.29
CA LEU A 20 10.88 -2.83 -9.45
C LEU A 20 11.21 -3.21 -8.00
N GLY A 21 11.68 -4.43 -7.78
CA GLY A 21 12.00 -4.92 -6.46
C GLY A 21 13.18 -4.22 -5.80
N THR A 22 13.17 -4.16 -4.46
CA THR A 22 14.26 -3.63 -3.65
C THR A 22 14.50 -4.57 -2.48
N ARG A 23 15.70 -4.46 -1.88
CA ARG A 23 16.02 -5.21 -0.68
C ARG A 23 15.13 -4.81 0.49
N GLU A 24 14.88 -3.51 0.62
CA GLU A 24 14.04 -2.96 1.69
C GLU A 24 12.60 -3.49 1.59
N ALA A 25 12.07 -3.61 0.37
CA ALA A 25 10.75 -4.20 0.15
C ALA A 25 10.72 -5.68 0.55
N GLN A 26 11.78 -6.42 0.23
CA GLN A 26 11.90 -7.83 0.64
C GLN A 26 11.96 -7.97 2.16
N ASP A 27 12.69 -7.08 2.81
CA ASP A 27 12.91 -7.13 4.26
C ASP A 27 11.61 -6.92 5.06
N ILE A 28 10.63 -6.17 4.53
CA ILE A 28 9.37 -5.91 5.27
C ILE A 28 8.34 -7.04 5.12
N VAL A 29 8.52 -7.98 4.19
CA VAL A 29 7.50 -9.02 3.94
C VAL A 29 7.12 -9.77 5.22
N PRO A 30 8.06 -10.27 6.05
CA PRO A 30 7.69 -10.96 7.29
C PRO A 30 6.94 -10.05 8.28
N THR A 31 7.30 -8.78 8.36
CA THR A 31 6.67 -7.81 9.27
C THR A 31 5.24 -7.51 8.83
N VAL A 32 5.03 -7.34 7.52
CA VAL A 32 3.70 -7.17 6.94
C VAL A 32 2.85 -8.42 7.16
N ALA A 33 3.41 -9.60 6.97
CA ALA A 33 2.72 -10.86 7.23
C ALA A 33 2.25 -10.96 8.69
N ALA A 34 3.09 -10.57 9.62
CA ALA A 34 2.73 -10.57 11.05
C ALA A 34 1.59 -9.58 11.35
N LYS A 35 1.63 -8.39 10.75
CA LYS A 35 0.56 -7.39 10.89
C LYS A 35 -0.77 -7.91 10.33
N ILE A 36 -0.74 -8.55 9.18
CA ILE A 36 -1.94 -9.14 8.57
C ILE A 36 -2.55 -10.20 9.49
N ARG A 37 -1.72 -11.08 10.06
CA ARG A 37 -2.20 -12.10 10.99
C ARG A 37 -2.83 -11.49 12.24
N GLU A 38 -2.24 -10.42 12.76
CA GLU A 38 -2.79 -9.70 13.91
C GLU A 38 -4.21 -9.19 13.64
N TYR A 39 -4.43 -8.57 12.49
CA TYR A 39 -5.76 -8.10 12.09
C TYR A 39 -6.73 -9.25 11.83
N GLN A 40 -6.24 -10.30 11.20
CA GLN A 40 -7.06 -11.49 10.94
C GLN A 40 -7.55 -12.14 12.25
N GLU A 41 -6.65 -12.29 13.20
CA GLU A 41 -6.98 -12.89 14.51
C GLU A 41 -7.96 -12.02 15.30
N ALA A 42 -7.88 -10.71 15.16
CA ALA A 42 -8.78 -9.76 15.81
C ALA A 42 -10.15 -9.67 15.13
N GLY A 43 -10.33 -10.27 13.98
CA GLY A 43 -11.57 -10.18 13.20
C GLY A 43 -11.78 -8.83 12.55
N ASP A 44 -10.72 -8.05 12.39
CA ASP A 44 -10.77 -6.74 11.77
C ASP A 44 -10.75 -6.82 10.23
N GLN A 45 -11.08 -5.71 9.57
CA GLN A 45 -11.15 -5.66 8.12
C GLN A 45 -9.76 -5.55 7.51
N ILE A 46 -9.54 -6.27 6.39
CA ILE A 46 -8.29 -6.20 5.62
C ILE A 46 -8.63 -5.90 4.17
N ILE A 47 -7.98 -4.88 3.61
CA ILE A 47 -8.10 -4.48 2.22
C ILE A 47 -6.71 -4.55 1.59
N PHE A 48 -6.60 -5.26 0.47
CA PHE A 48 -5.38 -5.24 -0.36
C PHE A 48 -5.59 -4.33 -1.55
N THR A 49 -4.65 -3.42 -1.80
CA THR A 49 -4.62 -2.72 -3.08
C THR A 49 -3.60 -3.37 -4.00
N ARG A 50 -3.88 -3.33 -5.30
CA ARG A 50 -2.97 -3.80 -6.33
C ARG A 50 -2.83 -2.74 -7.39
N ASP A 51 -1.62 -2.28 -7.61
CA ASP A 51 -1.30 -1.44 -8.77
C ASP A 51 -1.56 -2.30 -10.01
N THR A 52 -2.32 -1.78 -10.99
CA THR A 52 -2.81 -2.61 -12.08
C THR A 52 -2.67 -1.88 -13.40
N HIS A 53 -1.83 -2.42 -14.27
CA HIS A 53 -1.57 -1.86 -15.59
C HIS A 53 -1.95 -2.83 -16.70
N GLY A 54 -2.21 -2.28 -17.88
CA GLY A 54 -2.44 -3.06 -19.09
C GLY A 54 -1.14 -3.26 -19.87
N LYS A 55 -1.24 -4.02 -20.95
CA LYS A 55 -0.12 -4.30 -21.84
C LYS A 55 0.42 -3.05 -22.53
N ASP A 56 -0.36 -1.98 -22.56
CA ASP A 56 -0.01 -0.67 -23.13
C ASP A 56 0.72 0.25 -22.14
N TYR A 57 1.17 -0.28 -21.01
CA TYR A 57 1.78 0.51 -19.96
C TYR A 57 2.84 1.49 -20.47
N LEU A 58 3.74 1.04 -21.38
CA LEU A 58 4.82 1.89 -21.90
C LEU A 58 4.31 3.07 -22.73
N GLU A 59 3.07 3.03 -23.20
CA GLU A 59 2.44 4.10 -23.96
C GLU A 59 1.72 5.11 -23.07
N THR A 60 1.56 4.80 -21.77
CA THR A 60 0.90 5.70 -20.81
C THR A 60 1.85 6.82 -20.37
N PRO A 61 1.31 7.92 -19.84
CA PRO A 61 2.15 8.97 -19.24
C PRO A 61 3.09 8.45 -18.17
N GLU A 62 2.61 7.55 -17.31
CA GLU A 62 3.43 6.92 -16.28
C GLU A 62 4.56 6.10 -16.90
N GLY A 63 4.24 5.27 -17.88
CA GLY A 63 5.22 4.42 -18.55
C GLY A 63 6.28 5.20 -19.34
N LYS A 64 5.97 6.40 -19.80
CA LYS A 64 6.95 7.26 -20.45
C LYS A 64 7.95 7.84 -19.46
N LYS A 65 7.53 8.06 -18.22
CA LYS A 65 8.42 8.58 -17.16
C LYS A 65 9.18 7.46 -16.46
N LEU A 66 8.59 6.28 -16.37
CA LEU A 66 9.20 5.08 -15.78
C LEU A 66 9.03 3.92 -16.77
N PRO A 67 9.92 3.79 -17.77
CA PRO A 67 9.75 2.79 -18.84
C PRO A 67 10.14 1.37 -18.37
N VAL A 68 9.56 0.91 -17.30
CA VAL A 68 9.76 -0.44 -16.74
C VAL A 68 8.39 -1.06 -16.56
N GLU A 69 8.06 -2.06 -17.38
CA GLU A 69 6.78 -2.76 -17.25
C GLU A 69 6.72 -3.46 -15.90
N HIS A 70 5.61 -3.29 -15.21
CA HIS A 70 5.36 -3.89 -13.91
C HIS A 70 3.85 -3.99 -13.66
N CYS A 71 3.47 -4.93 -12.82
CA CYS A 71 2.10 -5.11 -12.38
C CYS A 71 1.10 -5.15 -13.53
N ILE A 72 1.47 -5.83 -14.61
CA ILE A 72 0.58 -6.07 -15.73
C ILE A 72 -0.47 -7.09 -15.29
N LYS A 73 -1.74 -6.73 -15.40
CA LYS A 73 -2.85 -7.54 -14.89
C LYS A 73 -2.76 -8.99 -15.36
N GLY A 74 -2.89 -9.92 -14.43
CA GLY A 74 -2.88 -11.36 -14.68
C GLY A 74 -1.51 -11.98 -14.71
N THR A 75 -0.42 -11.20 -14.64
CA THR A 75 0.94 -11.75 -14.56
C THR A 75 1.30 -12.09 -13.12
N LYS A 76 2.33 -12.92 -12.94
CA LYS A 76 2.85 -13.23 -11.61
C LYS A 76 3.34 -11.99 -10.88
N GLY A 77 3.94 -11.04 -11.60
CA GLY A 77 4.43 -9.78 -11.01
C GLY A 77 3.32 -8.92 -10.40
N TRP A 78 2.13 -8.99 -10.95
CA TRP A 78 0.95 -8.29 -10.44
C TRP A 78 0.36 -8.94 -9.18
N MET A 79 0.58 -10.23 -8.99
CA MET A 79 -0.02 -10.97 -7.88
C MET A 79 0.56 -10.54 -6.53
N ILE A 80 -0.27 -10.61 -5.49
CA ILE A 80 0.17 -10.39 -4.12
C ILE A 80 1.21 -11.47 -3.76
N ALA A 81 2.23 -11.09 -3.01
CA ALA A 81 3.28 -12.00 -2.59
C ALA A 81 2.72 -13.19 -1.81
N ASP A 82 3.33 -14.35 -2.00
CA ASP A 82 2.92 -15.60 -1.36
C ASP A 82 2.87 -15.45 0.16
N GLY A 83 1.81 -15.99 0.75
CA GLY A 83 1.64 -16.03 2.20
C GLY A 83 1.03 -14.77 2.83
N LEU A 84 0.75 -13.73 2.04
CA LEU A 84 0.13 -12.51 2.55
C LEU A 84 -1.39 -12.51 2.42
N GLU A 85 -1.94 -13.18 1.44
CA GLU A 85 -3.38 -13.18 1.19
C GLU A 85 -4.14 -13.92 2.30
N VAL A 86 -5.32 -13.42 2.63
CA VAL A 86 -6.21 -14.04 3.60
C VAL A 86 -7.61 -14.16 3.03
N ASP A 87 -8.33 -15.20 3.44
CA ASP A 87 -9.72 -15.40 3.05
C ASP A 87 -10.60 -14.26 3.61
N GLY A 88 -11.53 -13.79 2.81
CA GLY A 88 -12.46 -12.76 3.21
C GLY A 88 -11.94 -11.33 3.11
N ALA A 89 -10.70 -11.13 2.66
CA ALA A 89 -10.17 -9.80 2.41
C ALA A 89 -10.79 -9.19 1.15
N GLU A 90 -10.85 -7.86 1.13
CA GLU A 90 -11.28 -7.10 -0.04
C GLU A 90 -10.07 -6.73 -0.90
N TYR A 91 -10.28 -6.61 -2.20
CA TYR A 91 -9.24 -6.26 -3.16
C TYR A 91 -9.65 -5.05 -3.98
N ILE A 92 -8.72 -4.11 -4.13
CA ILE A 92 -8.89 -2.92 -4.97
C ILE A 92 -7.79 -2.91 -6.02
N ASP A 93 -8.19 -2.99 -7.29
CA ASP A 93 -7.26 -2.85 -8.41
C ASP A 93 -7.29 -1.39 -8.86
N LYS A 94 -6.17 -0.69 -8.66
CA LYS A 94 -6.10 0.73 -8.95
C LYS A 94 -5.20 1.01 -10.16
N PRO A 95 -5.61 1.94 -11.03
CA PRO A 95 -4.86 2.22 -12.26
C PRO A 95 -3.73 3.22 -12.07
N ASN A 96 -3.61 3.82 -10.88
CA ASN A 96 -2.61 4.84 -10.57
C ASN A 96 -2.18 4.68 -9.10
N PHE A 97 -1.33 5.58 -8.64
CA PHE A 97 -0.75 5.55 -7.30
C PHE A 97 -1.82 5.64 -6.21
N GLY A 98 -2.64 6.69 -6.27
CA GLY A 98 -3.75 6.87 -5.33
C GLY A 98 -5.06 6.32 -5.91
N TRP A 99 -5.90 5.79 -5.01
CA TRP A 99 -7.23 5.29 -5.38
C TRP A 99 -8.24 6.43 -5.26
N SER A 100 -9.03 6.65 -6.30
CA SER A 100 -9.95 7.79 -6.36
C SER A 100 -11.36 7.49 -5.81
N HIS A 101 -11.62 6.27 -5.36
CA HIS A 101 -12.96 5.86 -4.94
C HIS A 101 -13.04 5.43 -3.47
N TRP A 102 -12.16 5.94 -2.60
CA TRP A 102 -12.24 5.67 -1.18
C TRP A 102 -13.55 6.18 -0.57
N ASN A 103 -14.19 7.17 -1.18
CA ASN A 103 -15.49 7.70 -0.73
C ASN A 103 -16.63 6.68 -0.81
N GLU A 104 -16.43 5.55 -1.48
CA GLU A 104 -17.41 4.44 -1.51
C GLU A 104 -17.31 3.56 -0.26
N TRP A 105 -16.32 3.78 0.57
CA TRP A 105 -16.06 3.02 1.80
C TRP A 105 -16.45 3.82 3.03
N THR A 106 -16.57 3.14 4.17
CA THR A 106 -16.69 3.77 5.49
C THR A 106 -15.67 3.13 6.41
N PHE A 107 -15.06 3.95 7.28
CA PHE A 107 -14.01 3.50 8.17
C PHE A 107 -14.21 4.05 9.58
N ASP A 108 -13.92 3.22 10.60
CA ASP A 108 -13.83 3.67 11.98
C ASP A 108 -12.40 4.09 12.33
N GLU A 109 -11.44 3.28 11.89
CA GLU A 109 -10.02 3.53 12.10
C GLU A 109 -9.22 2.82 10.99
N ILE A 110 -8.15 3.45 10.51
CA ILE A 110 -7.33 2.93 9.41
C ILE A 110 -5.89 2.77 9.86
N GLU A 111 -5.30 1.63 9.54
CA GLU A 111 -3.85 1.46 9.57
C GLU A 111 -3.36 1.07 8.18
N MET A 112 -2.23 1.63 7.75
CA MET A 112 -1.67 1.40 6.41
C MET A 112 -0.28 0.82 6.50
N VAL A 113 -0.02 -0.14 5.64
CA VAL A 113 1.28 -0.80 5.45
C VAL A 113 1.52 -1.01 3.98
N GLY A 114 2.75 -1.27 3.58
CA GLY A 114 3.05 -1.72 2.21
C GLY A 114 4.00 -0.83 1.44
N LEU A 115 3.81 -0.81 0.15
CA LEU A 115 4.76 -0.26 -0.82
C LEU A 115 4.10 0.72 -1.79
N CYS A 116 4.83 1.67 -2.30
CA CYS A 116 6.04 2.21 -1.67
C CYS A 116 5.63 3.34 -0.76
N THR A 117 6.35 3.53 0.33
CA THR A 117 6.07 4.61 1.31
C THR A 117 5.90 5.95 0.62
N ASP A 118 6.80 6.26 -0.29
CA ASP A 118 6.94 7.55 -0.96
C ASP A 118 6.07 7.70 -2.22
N ILE A 119 5.30 6.69 -2.58
CA ILE A 119 4.44 6.73 -3.77
C ILE A 119 3.01 6.35 -3.41
N CYS A 120 2.68 5.06 -3.43
CA CYS A 120 1.29 4.61 -3.25
C CYS A 120 0.81 4.76 -1.80
N VAL A 121 1.68 4.56 -0.81
CA VAL A 121 1.29 4.71 0.60
C VAL A 121 0.98 6.16 0.89
N VAL A 122 1.89 7.10 0.63
CA VAL A 122 1.66 8.52 0.93
C VAL A 122 0.50 9.06 0.11
N SER A 123 0.36 8.67 -1.15
CA SER A 123 -0.73 9.13 -2.01
C SER A 123 -2.09 8.74 -1.42
N ASN A 124 -2.25 7.47 -1.03
CA ASN A 124 -3.52 7.02 -0.46
C ASN A 124 -3.76 7.55 0.95
N ALA A 125 -2.71 7.69 1.75
CA ALA A 125 -2.84 8.26 3.09
C ALA A 125 -3.39 9.69 3.05
N LEU A 126 -2.90 10.52 2.13
CA LEU A 126 -3.36 11.89 2.00
C LEU A 126 -4.78 11.97 1.41
N ILE A 127 -5.12 11.11 0.47
CA ILE A 127 -6.48 11.02 -0.06
C ILE A 127 -7.46 10.60 1.03
N LEU A 128 -7.11 9.57 1.79
CA LEU A 128 -7.94 9.08 2.90
C LEU A 128 -8.12 10.16 3.99
N LYS A 129 -7.06 10.90 4.28
CA LYS A 129 -7.12 12.01 5.24
C LYS A 129 -8.11 13.09 4.77
N ALA A 130 -8.11 13.39 3.48
CA ALA A 130 -9.03 14.38 2.91
C ALA A 130 -10.48 13.89 2.90
N GLU A 131 -10.71 12.62 2.53
CA GLU A 131 -12.06 12.05 2.48
C GLU A 131 -12.64 11.80 3.88
N PHE A 132 -11.80 11.42 4.85
CA PHE A 132 -12.22 11.01 6.19
C PHE A 132 -11.43 11.77 7.26
N PRO A 133 -11.60 13.12 7.35
CA PRO A 133 -10.76 13.94 8.23
C PRO A 133 -10.91 13.61 9.72
N GLU A 134 -12.02 12.95 10.11
CA GLU A 134 -12.28 12.60 11.51
C GLU A 134 -11.79 11.17 11.85
N VAL A 135 -11.37 10.39 10.85
CA VAL A 135 -10.90 9.01 11.07
C VAL A 135 -9.42 9.03 11.42
N LYS A 136 -9.05 8.29 12.46
CA LYS A 136 -7.64 8.12 12.80
C LYS A 136 -6.96 7.27 11.74
N ILE A 137 -5.88 7.80 11.17
CA ILE A 137 -5.07 7.10 10.16
C ILE A 137 -3.66 6.93 10.71
N THR A 138 -3.20 5.68 10.76
CA THR A 138 -1.86 5.33 11.23
C THR A 138 -1.10 4.65 10.09
N VAL A 139 0.17 5.00 9.94
CA VAL A 139 1.10 4.31 9.04
C VAL A 139 2.17 3.64 9.90
N ASP A 140 2.35 2.33 9.74
CA ASP A 140 3.39 1.60 10.44
C ASP A 140 4.67 1.63 9.59
N ALA A 141 5.62 2.44 9.98
CA ALA A 141 6.86 2.65 9.22
C ALA A 141 7.69 1.36 9.09
N SER A 142 7.62 0.47 10.07
CA SER A 142 8.33 -0.83 10.02
C SER A 142 7.73 -1.80 9.00
N CYS A 143 6.52 -1.51 8.53
CA CYS A 143 5.80 -2.31 7.53
C CYS A 143 5.76 -1.60 6.18
N CYS A 144 6.59 -0.60 5.95
CA CYS A 144 6.66 0.16 4.70
C CYS A 144 8.11 0.23 4.21
N ALA A 145 8.27 0.37 2.90
CA ALA A 145 9.56 0.62 2.29
C ALA A 145 9.38 1.59 1.12
N GLY A 146 10.33 2.50 0.95
CA GLY A 146 10.33 3.45 -0.15
C GLY A 146 11.20 2.99 -1.31
N VAL A 147 11.23 3.78 -2.36
CA VAL A 147 12.16 3.56 -3.48
C VAL A 147 13.60 3.65 -2.99
N THR A 148 13.86 4.61 -2.09
CA THR A 148 15.13 4.75 -1.37
C THR A 148 14.84 4.97 0.10
N PRO A 149 15.82 4.72 1.01
CA PRO A 149 15.65 5.07 2.43
C PRO A 149 15.36 6.57 2.65
N GLU A 150 15.95 7.44 1.83
CA GLU A 150 15.76 8.89 1.94
C GLU A 150 14.36 9.32 1.54
N SER A 151 13.83 8.81 0.42
CA SER A 151 12.46 9.14 0.01
C SER A 151 11.41 8.53 0.93
N HIS A 152 11.71 7.38 1.52
CA HIS A 152 10.89 6.77 2.57
C HIS A 152 10.76 7.72 3.78
N GLU A 153 11.88 8.22 4.30
CA GLU A 153 11.89 9.16 5.43
C GLU A 153 11.19 10.47 5.10
N ALA A 154 11.39 10.98 3.88
CA ALA A 154 10.74 12.21 3.42
C ALA A 154 9.22 12.06 3.40
N ALA A 155 8.71 10.91 2.94
CA ALA A 155 7.28 10.63 2.92
C ALA A 155 6.71 10.51 4.33
N LEU A 156 7.41 9.84 5.24
CA LEU A 156 6.99 9.75 6.64
C LEU A 156 6.90 11.12 7.27
N LEU A 157 7.88 11.98 7.02
CA LEU A 157 7.85 13.35 7.53
C LEU A 157 6.65 14.13 6.98
N THR A 158 6.38 14.02 5.67
CA THR A 158 5.24 14.67 5.05
C THR A 158 3.92 14.20 5.67
N MET A 159 3.77 12.90 5.87
CA MET A 159 2.57 12.35 6.50
C MET A 159 2.38 12.86 7.92
N LYS A 160 3.45 12.95 8.71
CA LYS A 160 3.39 13.53 10.06
C LYS A 160 2.96 14.99 10.03
N MET A 161 3.48 15.78 9.08
CA MET A 161 3.08 17.18 8.94
C MET A 161 1.60 17.31 8.58
N CYS A 162 1.05 16.34 7.86
CA CYS A 162 -0.37 16.29 7.52
C CYS A 162 -1.22 15.59 8.59
N GLN A 163 -0.66 15.38 9.78
CA GLN A 163 -1.36 14.84 10.95
C GLN A 163 -1.80 13.38 10.81
N ILE A 164 -1.06 12.62 10.02
CA ILE A 164 -1.18 11.15 9.99
C ILE A 164 -0.22 10.61 11.04
N ASP A 165 -0.70 9.68 11.87
CA ASP A 165 0.12 9.06 12.90
C ASP A 165 1.10 8.07 12.28
N VAL A 166 2.39 8.22 12.59
CA VAL A 166 3.43 7.31 12.11
C VAL A 166 4.00 6.59 13.33
N ILE A 167 3.99 5.26 13.28
CA ILE A 167 4.50 4.42 14.37
C ILE A 167 5.67 3.57 13.90
N HIS A 168 6.49 3.11 14.84
CA HIS A 168 7.61 2.18 14.63
C HIS A 168 8.66 2.70 13.62
N GLU A 169 8.94 3.98 13.67
CA GLU A 169 10.03 4.56 12.88
C GLU A 169 11.38 4.00 13.29
#